data_1d94d380c1e94b1cc833254cffa3bf10
#
_entry.id   1d94d380c1e94b1cc833254cffa3bf10
#
_cell.length_a   1.000
_cell.length_b   1.000
_cell.length_c   1.000
_cell.angle_alpha   90.00
_cell.angle_beta   90.00
_cell.angle_gamma   90.00
#
_symmetry.space_group_name_H-M   'P 1'
#
loop_
_entity.id
_entity.type
_entity.pdbx_description
1 polymer ?
#
loop_
_entity_poly.entity_id
_entity_poly.type
_entity_poly.pdbx_seq_one_letter_code
_entity_poly.pdbx_strand_id
1 'polypeptide(L)'
;VQATGKRLKVICEANTSYLADSEWIGEKTPMTICEVRVSPNNTVKPNVGANELAEALARVLPFTASDDDRPILQCVNFVAKEGKLTLVSADGFRLAIVTLDYDDGEGQALVNRDDLRGIATALRQAKRVRVSFEAGGETIGGYSLIIDTELIRYKWVSVGGSYPEYQKLIPTEFNTYAHFDTVEA
;
A
#
# COMPACT_ATOMS: atom_id res chain seq x y z
N VAL A 1 -24.97 -1.22 7.06
CA VAL A 1 -24.97 -2.13 5.91
C VAL A 1 -25.91 -3.28 6.23
N GLN A 2 -26.80 -3.63 5.33
CA GLN A 2 -27.78 -4.73 5.50
C GLN A 2 -27.76 -5.61 4.25
N ALA A 3 -27.72 -6.92 4.43
CA ALA A 3 -27.95 -7.87 3.35
C ALA A 3 -29.46 -7.97 3.07
N THR A 4 -29.87 -7.77 1.83
CA THR A 4 -31.26 -7.83 1.40
C THR A 4 -31.36 -8.73 0.17
N GLY A 5 -31.65 -10.00 0.37
CA GLY A 5 -31.64 -11.01 -0.67
C GLY A 5 -30.23 -11.13 -1.28
N LYS A 6 -30.13 -10.94 -2.60
CA LYS A 6 -28.90 -11.01 -3.37
C LYS A 6 -28.17 -9.64 -3.50
N ARG A 7 -28.43 -8.65 -2.63
CA ARG A 7 -27.85 -7.32 -2.69
C ARG A 7 -27.41 -6.85 -1.31
N LEU A 8 -26.30 -6.13 -1.26
CA LEU A 8 -25.86 -5.38 -0.09
C LEU A 8 -26.47 -3.98 -0.17
N LYS A 9 -27.29 -3.63 0.80
CA LYS A 9 -27.81 -2.27 0.96
C LYS A 9 -26.87 -1.50 1.87
N VAL A 10 -26.30 -0.43 1.36
CA VAL A 10 -25.46 0.50 2.12
C VAL A 10 -26.26 1.78 2.32
N ILE A 11 -26.47 2.16 3.57
CA ILE A 11 -27.16 3.39 3.95
C ILE A 11 -26.13 4.30 4.62
N CYS A 12 -25.99 5.52 4.10
CA CYS A 12 -25.18 6.55 4.70
C CYS A 12 -26.01 7.84 4.73
N GLU A 13 -26.50 8.18 5.91
CA GLU A 13 -27.45 9.28 6.11
C GLU A 13 -28.67 9.20 5.17
N ALA A 14 -28.88 10.19 4.31
CA ALA A 14 -29.97 10.23 3.34
C ALA A 14 -29.71 9.40 2.08
N ASN A 15 -28.48 8.91 1.89
CA ASN A 15 -28.09 8.17 0.69
C ASN A 15 -28.25 6.66 0.90
N THR A 16 -28.86 5.99 -0.07
CA THR A 16 -28.97 4.53 -0.11
C THR A 16 -28.39 4.01 -1.40
N SER A 17 -27.42 3.12 -1.30
CA SER A 17 -26.81 2.44 -2.45
C SER A 17 -27.02 0.94 -2.34
N TYR A 18 -27.16 0.28 -3.48
CA TYR A 18 -27.26 -1.17 -3.57
C TYR A 18 -26.06 -1.70 -4.34
N LEU A 19 -25.30 -2.58 -3.70
CA LEU A 19 -24.22 -3.32 -4.35
C LEU A 19 -24.76 -4.68 -4.81
N ALA A 20 -24.35 -5.10 -6.00
CA ALA A 20 -24.73 -6.41 -6.51
C ALA A 20 -24.12 -7.53 -5.67
N ASP A 21 -24.72 -8.71 -5.81
CA ASP A 21 -24.44 -9.89 -5.01
C ASP A 21 -22.99 -10.38 -5.05
N SER A 22 -22.63 -11.10 -3.99
CA SER A 22 -21.37 -11.83 -3.83
C SER A 22 -21.11 -12.90 -4.92
N GLU A 23 -22.14 -13.43 -5.60
CA GLU A 23 -21.98 -14.29 -6.77
C GLU A 23 -21.26 -13.57 -7.93
N TRP A 24 -21.33 -12.24 -7.97
CA TRP A 24 -20.60 -11.42 -8.94
C TRP A 24 -19.12 -11.23 -8.59
N ILE A 25 -18.79 -11.40 -7.34
CA ILE A 25 -17.41 -11.34 -6.85
C ILE A 25 -16.71 -12.67 -7.11
N GLY A 26 -17.46 -13.73 -7.43
CA GLY A 26 -17.00 -15.03 -7.93
C GLY A 26 -15.80 -15.64 -7.22
N GLU A 27 -15.24 -16.68 -7.80
CA GLU A 27 -14.03 -17.38 -7.34
C GLU A 27 -12.74 -16.51 -7.34
N LYS A 28 -12.81 -15.30 -7.89
CA LYS A 28 -11.72 -14.31 -7.95
C LYS A 28 -11.79 -13.25 -6.86
N THR A 29 -12.56 -13.44 -5.81
CA THR A 29 -12.49 -12.54 -4.65
C THR A 29 -11.07 -12.55 -4.12
N PRO A 30 -10.37 -11.40 -4.07
CA PRO A 30 -9.03 -11.36 -3.51
C PRO A 30 -9.05 -11.94 -2.10
N MET A 31 -8.14 -12.86 -1.82
CA MET A 31 -8.00 -13.50 -0.50
C MET A 31 -7.65 -12.47 0.60
N THR A 32 -7.23 -11.29 0.21
CA THR A 32 -6.92 -10.17 1.08
C THR A 32 -8.06 -9.17 1.08
N ILE A 33 -8.79 -9.12 2.17
CA ILE A 33 -9.84 -8.11 2.35
C ILE A 33 -9.17 -6.84 2.88
N CYS A 34 -9.23 -5.77 2.09
CA CYS A 34 -8.91 -4.45 2.60
C CYS A 34 -9.97 -4.05 3.62
N GLU A 35 -9.58 -3.88 4.86
CA GLU A 35 -10.47 -3.38 5.89
C GLU A 35 -10.43 -1.85 5.90
N VAL A 36 -11.56 -1.23 5.53
CA VAL A 36 -11.72 0.22 5.60
C VAL A 36 -12.70 0.53 6.72
N ARG A 37 -12.22 1.25 7.73
CA ARG A 37 -13.06 1.74 8.83
C ARG A 37 -13.05 3.25 8.83
N VAL A 38 -14.21 3.85 8.91
CA VAL A 38 -14.32 5.28 9.24
C VAL A 38 -13.96 5.41 10.72
N SER A 39 -12.87 6.06 11.00
CA SER A 39 -12.41 6.31 12.36
C SER A 39 -12.17 7.81 12.52
N PRO A 40 -13.19 8.60 12.88
CA PRO A 40 -13.00 10.00 13.18
C PRO A 40 -12.18 10.12 14.47
N ASN A 41 -10.87 10.04 14.34
CA ASN A 41 -9.98 10.09 15.47
C ASN A 41 -8.97 11.24 15.30
N ASN A 42 -9.27 12.36 15.92
CA ASN A 42 -8.36 13.51 16.00
C ASN A 42 -7.05 13.19 16.73
N THR A 43 -6.88 11.96 17.24
CA THR A 43 -5.71 11.53 18.02
C THR A 43 -4.66 10.78 17.20
N VAL A 44 -4.82 10.69 15.86
CA VAL A 44 -3.79 10.10 14.99
C VAL A 44 -2.51 10.92 15.13
N LYS A 45 -1.48 10.30 15.74
CA LYS A 45 -0.13 10.88 15.79
C LYS A 45 0.58 10.52 14.49
N PRO A 46 0.88 11.50 13.64
CA PRO A 46 1.56 11.23 12.37
C PRO A 46 2.97 10.71 12.64
N ASN A 47 3.43 9.78 11.81
CA ASN A 47 4.81 9.27 11.82
C ASN A 47 5.43 9.28 10.40
N VAL A 48 4.69 9.78 9.43
CA VAL A 48 5.14 10.03 8.05
C VAL A 48 4.34 11.19 7.49
N GLY A 49 4.93 11.96 6.58
CA GLY A 49 4.23 13.04 5.87
C GLY A 49 3.20 12.49 4.89
N ALA A 50 1.97 13.02 4.94
CA ALA A 50 0.87 12.56 4.09
C ALA A 50 1.17 12.75 2.59
N ASN A 51 1.64 13.94 2.21
CA ASN A 51 2.02 14.25 0.84
C ASN A 51 3.25 13.43 0.40
N GLU A 52 4.23 13.29 1.29
CA GLU A 52 5.44 12.50 1.04
C GLU A 52 5.10 11.03 0.77
N LEU A 53 4.21 10.44 1.56
CA LEU A 53 3.73 9.08 1.33
C LEU A 53 2.93 8.96 0.03
N ALA A 54 2.06 9.93 -0.28
CA ALA A 54 1.29 9.96 -1.52
C ALA A 54 2.20 10.07 -2.76
N GLU A 55 3.24 10.90 -2.69
CA GLU A 55 4.23 11.03 -3.75
C GLU A 55 5.09 9.77 -3.88
N ALA A 56 5.51 9.16 -2.77
CA ALA A 56 6.23 7.91 -2.77
C ALA A 56 5.43 6.80 -3.48
N LEU A 57 4.15 6.67 -3.15
CA LEU A 57 3.25 5.74 -3.84
C LEU A 57 3.13 6.05 -5.34
N ALA A 58 2.95 7.31 -5.70
CA ALA A 58 2.86 7.72 -7.11
C ALA A 58 4.14 7.39 -7.90
N ARG A 59 5.30 7.42 -7.24
CA ARG A 59 6.60 7.08 -7.85
C ARG A 59 6.81 5.58 -7.99
N VAL A 60 6.38 4.75 -7.01
CA VAL A 60 6.64 3.31 -7.04
C VAL A 60 5.58 2.52 -7.82
N LEU A 61 4.32 2.92 -7.79
CA LEU A 61 3.22 2.18 -8.43
C LEU A 61 3.42 1.90 -9.93
N PRO A 62 3.97 2.80 -10.75
CA PRO A 62 4.21 2.55 -12.18
C PRO A 62 5.26 1.47 -12.47
N PHE A 63 6.02 1.05 -11.46
CA PHE A 63 7.10 0.06 -11.57
C PHE A 63 6.68 -1.32 -11.08
N THR A 64 5.42 -1.51 -10.69
CA THR A 64 4.88 -2.84 -10.37
C THR A 64 4.55 -3.61 -11.65
N ALA A 65 4.72 -4.93 -11.63
CA ALA A 65 4.35 -5.79 -12.74
C ALA A 65 2.85 -5.72 -13.05
N SER A 66 2.50 -5.88 -14.32
CA SER A 66 1.10 -5.89 -14.78
C SER A 66 0.59 -7.28 -15.14
N ASP A 67 1.49 -8.24 -15.27
CA ASP A 67 1.16 -9.63 -15.59
C ASP A 67 0.78 -10.43 -14.33
N ASP A 68 -0.09 -11.43 -14.52
CA ASP A 68 -0.56 -12.31 -13.44
C ASP A 68 0.43 -13.45 -13.11
N ASP A 69 1.47 -13.62 -13.92
CA ASP A 69 2.45 -14.69 -13.75
C ASP A 69 3.39 -14.44 -12.57
N ARG A 70 3.49 -13.19 -12.12
CA ARG A 70 4.38 -12.75 -11.05
C ARG A 70 3.65 -11.95 -9.96
N PRO A 71 2.78 -12.58 -9.17
CA PRO A 71 1.91 -11.89 -8.21
C PRO A 71 2.69 -11.09 -7.15
N ILE A 72 3.89 -11.53 -6.77
CA ILE A 72 4.74 -10.79 -5.81
C ILE A 72 5.23 -9.46 -6.40
N LEU A 73 5.52 -9.41 -7.70
CA LEU A 73 5.96 -8.18 -8.37
C LEU A 73 4.79 -7.22 -8.68
N GLN A 74 3.55 -7.67 -8.59
CA GLN A 74 2.38 -6.78 -8.60
C GLN A 74 2.24 -5.99 -7.30
N CYS A 75 3.00 -6.35 -6.26
CA CYS A 75 2.94 -5.71 -4.96
C CYS A 75 3.98 -4.61 -4.81
N VAL A 76 3.66 -3.62 -4.01
CA VAL A 76 4.63 -2.72 -3.40
C VAL A 76 5.10 -3.34 -2.10
N ASN A 77 6.42 -3.46 -1.92
CA ASN A 77 7.03 -3.93 -0.70
C ASN A 77 7.30 -2.73 0.23
N PHE A 78 6.61 -2.69 1.36
CA PHE A 78 6.83 -1.73 2.43
C PHE A 78 7.76 -2.34 3.46
N VAL A 79 8.86 -1.68 3.76
CA VAL A 79 9.84 -2.11 4.77
C VAL A 79 10.10 -0.96 5.73
N ALA A 80 9.74 -1.14 6.99
CA ALA A 80 10.06 -0.22 8.07
C ALA A 80 11.25 -0.79 8.85
N LYS A 81 12.35 -0.07 8.85
CA LYS A 81 13.57 -0.46 9.54
C LYS A 81 14.45 0.75 9.84
N GLU A 82 15.06 0.78 11.01
CA GLU A 82 16.07 1.78 11.39
C GLU A 82 15.59 3.23 11.19
N GLY A 83 14.34 3.52 11.56
CA GLY A 83 13.78 4.87 11.44
C GLY A 83 13.44 5.30 10.00
N LYS A 84 13.36 4.36 9.08
CA LYS A 84 13.04 4.59 7.69
C LYS A 84 11.88 3.69 7.23
N LEU A 85 11.01 4.25 6.38
CA LEU A 85 10.01 3.50 5.63
C LEU A 85 10.44 3.48 4.16
N THR A 86 10.80 2.31 3.67
CA THR A 86 11.20 2.10 2.28
C THR A 86 10.08 1.43 1.51
N LEU A 87 9.67 2.04 0.41
CA LEU A 87 8.72 1.50 -0.55
C LEU A 87 9.52 1.01 -1.76
N VAL A 88 9.31 -0.24 -2.16
CA VAL A 88 10.01 -0.87 -3.28
C VAL A 88 9.02 -1.48 -4.24
N SER A 89 9.23 -1.29 -5.53
CA SER A 89 8.50 -1.97 -6.59
C SER A 89 9.42 -2.33 -7.75
N ALA A 90 9.12 -3.42 -8.42
CA ALA A 90 9.85 -3.87 -9.61
C ALA A 90 8.93 -4.65 -10.55
N ASP A 91 9.23 -4.63 -11.85
CA ASP A 91 8.51 -5.41 -12.87
C ASP A 91 9.41 -6.46 -13.57
N GLY A 92 10.62 -6.62 -13.06
CA GLY A 92 11.66 -7.50 -13.64
C GLY A 92 12.60 -6.79 -14.60
N PHE A 93 12.30 -5.57 -15.05
CA PHE A 93 13.15 -4.73 -15.91
C PHE A 93 13.52 -3.40 -15.26
N ARG A 94 12.61 -2.87 -14.44
CA ARG A 94 12.75 -1.58 -13.77
C ARG A 94 12.56 -1.77 -12.28
N LEU A 95 13.23 -0.95 -11.50
CA LEU A 95 13.18 -0.93 -10.04
C LEU A 95 12.96 0.50 -9.57
N ALA A 96 12.01 0.69 -8.66
CA ALA A 96 11.82 1.95 -7.95
C ALA A 96 11.98 1.72 -6.44
N ILE A 97 12.73 2.61 -5.80
CA ILE A 97 12.94 2.61 -4.35
C ILE A 97 12.72 4.05 -3.88
N VAL A 98 11.83 4.20 -2.90
CA VAL A 98 11.61 5.48 -2.24
C VAL A 98 11.70 5.26 -0.74
N THR A 99 12.49 6.07 -0.06
CA THR A 99 12.70 6.00 1.38
C THR A 99 12.23 7.28 2.03
N LEU A 100 11.43 7.15 3.08
CA LEU A 100 10.87 8.23 3.88
C LEU A 100 11.38 8.13 5.32
N ASP A 101 11.40 9.25 6.02
CA ASP A 101 11.60 9.24 7.46
C ASP A 101 10.38 8.63 8.14
N TYR A 102 10.60 7.81 9.16
CA TYR A 102 9.57 7.02 9.80
C TYR A 102 9.88 6.87 11.30
N ASP A 103 8.92 7.25 12.12
CA ASP A 103 9.06 7.23 13.58
C ASP A 103 8.07 6.24 14.21
N ASP A 104 8.33 4.95 14.00
CA ASP A 104 7.60 3.86 14.65
C ASP A 104 8.43 2.55 14.56
N GLY A 105 7.81 1.42 14.92
CA GLY A 105 8.43 0.09 14.96
C GLY A 105 8.89 -0.44 13.61
N GLU A 106 9.43 -1.62 13.61
CA GLU A 106 9.86 -2.34 12.42
C GLU A 106 8.74 -3.22 11.86
N GLY A 107 8.77 -3.45 10.56
CA GLY A 107 7.81 -4.32 9.89
C GLY A 107 8.01 -4.39 8.38
N GLN A 108 7.38 -5.38 7.78
CA GLN A 108 7.37 -5.55 6.33
C GLN A 108 6.00 -6.03 5.86
N ALA A 109 5.51 -5.48 4.77
CA ALA A 109 4.26 -5.93 4.16
C ALA A 109 4.30 -5.78 2.63
N LEU A 110 3.75 -6.77 1.95
CA LEU A 110 3.52 -6.76 0.51
C LEU A 110 2.06 -6.43 0.23
N VAL A 111 1.79 -5.32 -0.42
CA VAL A 111 0.43 -4.88 -0.73
C VAL A 111 0.25 -4.75 -2.23
N ASN A 112 -0.81 -5.34 -2.75
CA ASN A 112 -1.10 -5.32 -4.19
C ASN A 112 -1.29 -3.87 -4.67
N ARG A 113 -0.78 -3.58 -5.85
CA ARG A 113 -0.84 -2.25 -6.48
C ARG A 113 -2.26 -1.74 -6.67
N ASP A 114 -3.21 -2.63 -6.97
CA ASP A 114 -4.59 -2.23 -7.26
C ASP A 114 -5.29 -1.75 -5.99
N ASP A 115 -4.96 -2.33 -4.84
CA ASP A 115 -5.42 -1.87 -3.53
C ASP A 115 -4.86 -0.47 -3.17
N LEU A 116 -3.64 -0.16 -3.63
CA LEU A 116 -2.94 1.09 -3.30
C LEU A 116 -3.31 2.26 -4.23
N ARG A 117 -3.77 2.00 -5.45
CA ARG A 117 -4.07 3.05 -6.44
C ARG A 117 -5.08 4.08 -5.95
N GLY A 118 -6.11 3.65 -5.24
CA GLY A 118 -7.15 4.52 -4.73
C GLY A 118 -6.70 5.39 -3.55
N ILE A 119 -5.74 4.91 -2.76
CA ILE A 119 -5.37 5.57 -1.51
C ILE A 119 -4.49 6.80 -1.71
N ALA A 120 -3.70 6.87 -2.78
CA ALA A 120 -2.81 8.01 -3.03
C ALA A 120 -3.57 9.35 -3.10
N THR A 121 -4.77 9.34 -3.66
CA THR A 121 -5.63 10.52 -3.72
C THR A 121 -6.16 10.90 -2.33
N ALA A 122 -6.56 9.92 -1.53
CA ALA A 122 -7.03 10.15 -0.16
C ALA A 122 -5.91 10.70 0.74
N LEU A 123 -4.68 10.20 0.59
CA LEU A 123 -3.52 10.66 1.34
C LEU A 123 -3.17 12.13 1.06
N ARG A 124 -3.30 12.59 -0.19
CA ARG A 124 -3.07 14.00 -0.55
C ARG A 124 -4.04 14.97 0.15
N GLN A 125 -5.20 14.49 0.54
CA GLN A 125 -6.21 15.28 1.25
C GLN A 125 -6.10 15.14 2.77
N ALA A 126 -5.39 14.12 3.25
CA ALA A 126 -5.21 13.86 4.67
C ALA A 126 -4.25 14.88 5.31
N LYS A 127 -4.60 15.35 6.50
CA LYS A 127 -3.76 16.26 7.31
C LYS A 127 -2.78 15.49 8.19
N ARG A 128 -3.13 14.25 8.53
CA ARG A 128 -2.36 13.39 9.43
C ARG A 128 -2.38 11.98 8.89
N VAL A 129 -1.21 11.37 8.83
CA VAL A 129 -1.06 9.97 8.41
C VAL A 129 -0.16 9.24 9.39
N ARG A 130 -0.60 8.09 9.81
CA ARG A 130 0.20 7.13 10.56
C ARG A 130 0.25 5.83 9.79
N VAL A 131 1.45 5.34 9.56
CA VAL A 131 1.71 4.00 9.02
C VAL A 131 2.12 3.11 10.18
N SER A 132 1.59 1.90 10.26
CA SER A 132 2.01 0.91 11.23
C SER A 132 1.92 -0.50 10.67
N PHE A 133 2.65 -1.42 11.30
CA PHE A 133 2.68 -2.83 10.94
C PHE A 133 2.16 -3.65 12.11
N GLU A 134 1.19 -4.50 11.87
CA GLU A 134 0.62 -5.40 12.87
C GLU A 134 1.00 -6.83 12.51
N ALA A 135 1.60 -7.54 13.45
CA ALA A 135 1.94 -8.95 13.26
C ALA A 135 0.66 -9.75 12.99
N GLY A 136 0.65 -10.51 11.91
CA GLY A 136 -0.43 -11.46 11.61
C GLY A 136 -0.49 -12.55 12.68
N GLY A 137 -1.70 -13.04 13.00
CA GLY A 137 -1.86 -14.18 13.89
C GLY A 137 -1.20 -15.44 13.32
N GLU A 138 -1.06 -16.49 14.14
CA GLU A 138 -0.33 -17.74 13.84
C GLU A 138 -0.72 -18.44 12.52
N THR A 139 -1.87 -18.12 11.95
CA THR A 139 -2.42 -18.77 10.75
C THR A 139 -2.00 -18.09 9.43
N ILE A 140 -1.54 -16.83 9.47
CA ILE A 140 -1.14 -16.08 8.28
C ILE A 140 0.22 -15.45 8.58
N GLY A 141 1.29 -16.17 8.23
CA GLY A 141 2.67 -15.70 8.43
C GLY A 141 2.96 -14.43 7.66
N GLY A 142 2.75 -13.27 8.29
CA GLY A 142 3.04 -11.97 7.73
C GLY A 142 2.49 -10.84 8.56
N TYR A 143 2.92 -9.63 8.25
CA TYR A 143 2.39 -8.41 8.86
C TYR A 143 1.19 -7.89 8.06
N SER A 144 0.31 -7.16 8.74
CA SER A 144 -0.67 -6.29 8.08
C SER A 144 -0.10 -4.88 8.01
N LEU A 145 -0.24 -4.22 6.86
CA LEU A 145 -0.01 -2.78 6.73
C LEU A 145 -1.26 -2.04 7.15
N ILE A 146 -1.11 -1.06 8.02
CA ILE A 146 -2.18 -0.17 8.46
C ILE A 146 -1.78 1.26 8.11
N ILE A 147 -2.68 1.98 7.45
CA ILE A 147 -2.54 3.41 7.21
C ILE A 147 -3.76 4.10 7.83
N ASP A 148 -3.51 4.84 8.89
CA ASP A 148 -4.51 5.66 9.58
C ASP A 148 -4.42 7.11 9.10
N THR A 149 -5.54 7.65 8.68
CA THR A 149 -5.74 9.08 8.50
C THR A 149 -6.65 9.59 9.62
N GLU A 150 -6.84 10.90 9.72
CA GLU A 150 -7.78 11.48 10.69
C GLU A 150 -9.24 10.99 10.51
N LEU A 151 -9.59 10.47 9.33
CA LEU A 151 -10.95 10.06 9.00
C LEU A 151 -11.09 8.55 8.80
N ILE A 152 -10.09 7.91 8.18
CA ILE A 152 -10.20 6.54 7.67
C ILE A 152 -8.99 5.73 8.11
N ARG A 153 -9.24 4.52 8.57
CA ARG A 153 -8.24 3.47 8.75
C ARG A 153 -8.32 2.50 7.57
N TYR A 154 -7.19 2.31 6.92
CA TYR A 154 -6.99 1.27 5.92
C TYR A 154 -6.12 0.17 6.49
N LYS A 155 -6.50 -1.08 6.27
CA LYS A 155 -5.72 -2.25 6.71
C LYS A 155 -5.67 -3.27 5.58
N TRP A 156 -4.46 -3.69 5.23
CA TRP A 156 -4.20 -4.77 4.28
C TRP A 156 -3.40 -5.88 4.94
N VAL A 157 -3.82 -7.10 4.72
CA VAL A 157 -3.01 -8.26 5.06
C VAL A 157 -1.93 -8.41 3.98
N SER A 158 -0.68 -8.59 4.40
CA SER A 158 0.42 -8.79 3.46
C SER A 158 0.17 -10.01 2.58
N VAL A 159 0.44 -9.88 1.29
CA VAL A 159 0.48 -11.02 0.39
C VAL A 159 1.58 -11.96 0.84
N GLY A 160 1.30 -13.27 0.87
CA GLY A 160 2.29 -14.28 1.25
C GLY A 160 3.40 -14.40 0.21
N GLY A 161 4.62 -14.64 0.68
CA GLY A 161 5.80 -14.82 -0.16
C GLY A 161 6.95 -13.89 0.21
N SER A 162 8.09 -14.06 -0.45
CA SER A 162 9.28 -13.23 -0.26
C SER A 162 9.47 -12.31 -1.45
N TYR A 163 9.68 -11.03 -1.19
CA TYR A 163 10.07 -10.09 -2.23
C TYR A 163 11.51 -10.39 -2.70
N PRO A 164 11.83 -10.28 -4.01
CA PRO A 164 13.17 -10.55 -4.52
C PRO A 164 14.24 -9.68 -3.85
N GLU A 165 15.44 -10.23 -3.70
CA GLU A 165 16.61 -9.53 -3.15
C GLU A 165 17.19 -8.54 -4.17
N TYR A 166 16.50 -7.43 -4.37
CA TYR A 166 16.86 -6.39 -5.35
C TYR A 166 18.18 -5.66 -5.03
N GLN A 167 18.60 -5.66 -3.75
CA GLN A 167 19.83 -4.98 -3.31
C GLN A 167 21.08 -5.49 -4.05
N LYS A 168 21.09 -6.80 -4.37
CA LYS A 168 22.17 -7.43 -5.11
C LYS A 168 22.25 -7.02 -6.57
N LEU A 169 21.18 -6.43 -7.10
CA LEU A 169 21.10 -5.97 -8.50
C LEU A 169 21.59 -4.52 -8.67
N ILE A 170 21.72 -3.78 -7.57
CA ILE A 170 22.14 -2.39 -7.60
C ILE A 170 23.67 -2.36 -7.68
N PRO A 171 24.27 -1.81 -8.75
CA PRO A 171 25.71 -1.68 -8.84
C PRO A 171 26.26 -0.78 -7.73
N THR A 172 27.37 -1.16 -7.15
CA THR A 172 28.09 -0.37 -6.14
C THR A 172 29.25 0.44 -6.74
N GLU A 173 29.71 0.06 -7.94
CA GLU A 173 30.78 0.70 -8.67
C GLU A 173 30.30 1.10 -10.06
N PHE A 174 30.69 2.29 -10.52
CA PHE A 174 30.32 2.83 -11.82
C PHE A 174 31.56 3.27 -12.54
N ASN A 175 31.69 2.91 -13.82
CA ASN A 175 32.81 3.30 -14.69
C ASN A 175 32.57 4.62 -15.43
N THR A 176 31.34 5.09 -15.47
CA THR A 176 30.93 6.28 -16.19
C THR A 176 29.93 7.08 -15.40
N TYR A 177 30.09 8.38 -15.38
CA TYR A 177 29.20 9.33 -14.70
C TYR A 177 28.72 10.38 -15.70
N ALA A 178 27.42 10.66 -15.68
CA ALA A 178 26.84 11.78 -16.42
C ALA A 178 26.20 12.75 -15.43
N HIS A 179 26.51 14.04 -15.56
CA HIS A 179 25.91 15.10 -14.78
C HIS A 179 25.06 15.96 -15.71
N PHE A 180 23.80 16.15 -15.39
CA PHE A 180 22.87 16.96 -16.17
C PHE A 180 21.86 17.65 -15.25
N ASP A 181 21.30 18.75 -15.72
CA ASP A 181 20.22 19.41 -15.02
C ASP A 181 18.93 18.61 -15.20
N THR A 182 18.24 18.30 -14.09
CA THR A 182 17.00 17.52 -14.11
C THR A 182 15.80 18.26 -14.70
N VAL A 183 15.89 19.59 -14.84
CA VAL A 183 14.88 20.43 -15.49
C VAL A 183 15.02 20.39 -17.00
N GLU A 184 16.25 20.18 -17.51
CA GLU A 184 16.57 20.13 -18.94
C GLU A 184 16.56 18.69 -19.50
N ALA A 185 16.48 17.67 -18.66
CA ALA A 185 16.45 16.27 -19.03
C ALA A 185 15.03 15.77 -19.23
#